data_1d36d0da1b9b5887cf7d0e99ceb03331
#
_entry.id   1d36d0da1b9b5887cf7d0e99ceb03331
#
_cell.length_a   1.000
_cell.length_b   1.000
_cell.length_c   1.000
_cell.angle_alpha   90.00
_cell.angle_beta   90.00
_cell.angle_gamma   90.00
#
_symmetry.space_group_name_H-M   'P 1'
#
loop_
_entity.id
_entity.type
_entity.pdbx_description
1 polymer ?
#
loop_
_entity_poly.entity_id
_entity_poly.type
_entity_poly.pdbx_seq_one_letter_code
_entity_poly.pdbx_strand_id
1 'polypeptide(L)'
;LMMMNALYYPPPENEEWPEYYYERKRSLWYRNGGQITHDYLKHIKKTIRQEIFEYLEKLPLNIELTLNNRQFILTHAAPVELYETYGHKYECERDFAVWMRFDSFPVLEDCTVIFGHTPTIRFQYDNPMAIWDVKSWIGIDCGCMLPEKGDPWSGALGRLSCLRLDDMQVFYSEEPQYDNLKISEEQHDG
;
A
#
# COMPACT_ATOMS: atom_id res chain seq x y z
N LEU A 1 -5.55 -6.10 -6.23
CA LEU A 1 -4.67 -6.90 -7.08
C LEU A 1 -4.58 -8.37 -6.64
N MET A 2 -4.23 -8.71 -5.38
CA MET A 2 -4.11 -10.10 -4.92
C MET A 2 -5.35 -10.96 -5.25
N MET A 3 -6.56 -10.45 -4.98
CA MET A 3 -7.82 -11.11 -5.34
C MET A 3 -7.95 -11.31 -6.85
N MET A 4 -7.63 -10.30 -7.65
CA MET A 4 -7.69 -10.37 -9.12
C MET A 4 -6.74 -11.43 -9.67
N ASN A 5 -5.51 -11.48 -9.17
CA ASN A 5 -4.53 -12.51 -9.54
C ASN A 5 -4.95 -13.91 -9.12
N ALA A 6 -5.69 -14.05 -8.02
CA ALA A 6 -6.14 -15.34 -7.51
C ALA A 6 -7.42 -15.88 -8.18
N LEU A 7 -8.28 -15.02 -8.73
CA LEU A 7 -9.62 -15.39 -9.14
C LEU A 7 -10.02 -14.94 -10.56
N TYR A 8 -9.34 -13.96 -11.14
CA TYR A 8 -9.78 -13.30 -12.37
C TYR A 8 -8.75 -13.35 -13.51
N TYR A 9 -7.52 -12.90 -13.26
CA TYR A 9 -6.51 -12.88 -14.32
C TYR A 9 -6.03 -14.29 -14.68
N PRO A 10 -5.84 -14.57 -15.98
CA PRO A 10 -5.21 -15.80 -16.41
C PRO A 10 -3.76 -15.87 -15.92
N PRO A 11 -3.20 -17.07 -15.76
CA PRO A 11 -1.76 -17.22 -15.53
C PRO A 11 -0.99 -16.73 -16.76
N PRO A 12 0.31 -16.41 -16.62
CA PRO A 12 1.18 -16.11 -17.74
C PRO A 12 1.15 -17.24 -18.79
N GLU A 13 1.27 -16.88 -20.08
CA GLU A 13 1.20 -17.85 -21.20
C GLU A 13 2.24 -18.98 -21.10
N ASN A 14 3.38 -18.71 -20.45
CA ASN A 14 4.47 -19.66 -20.22
C ASN A 14 4.38 -20.39 -18.88
N GLU A 15 3.27 -20.28 -18.15
CA GLU A 15 3.08 -20.99 -16.89
C GLU A 15 2.81 -22.49 -17.16
N GLU A 16 3.73 -23.35 -16.76
CA GLU A 16 3.62 -24.80 -16.97
C GLU A 16 2.57 -25.47 -16.06
N TRP A 17 2.28 -24.84 -14.93
CA TRP A 17 1.37 -25.36 -13.89
C TRP A 17 0.29 -24.37 -13.49
N PRO A 18 -0.73 -24.11 -14.34
CA PRO A 18 -1.76 -23.11 -14.07
C PRO A 18 -2.49 -23.28 -12.75
N GLU A 19 -2.78 -24.53 -12.34
CA GLU A 19 -3.46 -24.80 -11.07
C GLU A 19 -2.59 -24.42 -9.88
N TYR A 20 -1.30 -24.73 -9.92
CA TYR A 20 -0.34 -24.34 -8.90
C TYR A 20 -0.15 -22.83 -8.83
N TYR A 21 -0.16 -22.14 -9.97
CA TYR A 21 -0.15 -20.67 -10.03
C TYR A 21 -1.31 -20.07 -9.24
N TYR A 22 -2.54 -20.48 -9.51
CA TYR A 22 -3.72 -20.00 -8.80
C TYR A 22 -3.67 -20.34 -7.30
N GLU A 23 -3.22 -21.51 -6.93
CA GLU A 23 -3.11 -21.94 -5.55
C GLU A 23 -2.10 -21.07 -4.78
N ARG A 24 -0.96 -20.75 -5.38
CA ARG A 24 0.05 -19.84 -4.84
C ARG A 24 -0.49 -18.41 -4.67
N LYS A 25 -1.17 -17.86 -5.69
CA LYS A 25 -1.77 -16.52 -5.65
C LYS A 25 -2.87 -16.45 -4.57
N ARG A 26 -3.69 -17.47 -4.45
CA ARG A 26 -4.74 -17.59 -3.43
C ARG A 26 -4.15 -17.70 -2.02
N SER A 27 -3.13 -18.49 -1.84
CA SER A 27 -2.42 -18.64 -0.57
C SER A 27 -1.80 -17.31 -0.12
N LEU A 28 -1.20 -16.55 -1.03
CA LEU A 28 -0.70 -15.20 -0.74
C LEU A 28 -1.84 -14.28 -0.31
N TRP A 29 -2.95 -14.27 -1.04
CA TRP A 29 -4.12 -13.45 -0.72
C TRP A 29 -4.71 -13.79 0.65
N TYR A 30 -4.83 -15.08 0.99
CA TYR A 30 -5.35 -15.53 2.28
C TYR A 30 -4.47 -15.11 3.45
N ARG A 31 -3.15 -15.20 3.31
CA ARG A 31 -2.20 -14.71 4.34
C ARG A 31 -2.33 -13.20 4.59
N ASN A 32 -2.89 -12.46 3.64
CA ASN A 32 -3.19 -11.04 3.74
C ASN A 32 -4.68 -10.77 4.05
N GLY A 33 -5.37 -11.69 4.71
CA GLY A 33 -6.76 -11.49 5.17
C GLY A 33 -7.84 -11.74 4.11
N GLY A 34 -7.48 -12.21 2.91
CA GLY A 34 -8.41 -12.38 1.79
C GLY A 34 -9.44 -13.50 1.93
N GLN A 35 -9.28 -14.38 2.92
CA GLN A 35 -10.19 -15.51 3.15
C GLN A 35 -11.65 -15.06 3.31
N ILE A 36 -11.89 -14.06 4.15
CA ILE A 36 -13.24 -13.52 4.42
C ILE A 36 -13.88 -13.00 3.13
N THR A 37 -13.15 -12.24 2.34
CA THR A 37 -13.62 -11.71 1.05
C THR A 37 -13.94 -12.85 0.08
N HIS A 38 -13.08 -13.87 0.01
CA HIS A 38 -13.34 -15.03 -0.85
C HIS A 38 -14.59 -15.81 -0.44
N ASP A 39 -14.77 -16.05 0.85
CA ASP A 39 -15.93 -16.75 1.36
C ASP A 39 -17.22 -15.98 1.04
N TYR A 40 -17.21 -14.65 1.19
CA TYR A 40 -18.33 -13.81 0.73
C TYR A 40 -18.59 -13.95 -0.78
N LEU A 41 -17.56 -13.88 -1.61
CA LEU A 41 -17.68 -14.00 -3.08
C LEU A 41 -18.25 -15.36 -3.53
N LYS A 42 -18.06 -16.44 -2.79
CA LYS A 42 -18.63 -17.75 -3.10
C LYS A 42 -20.17 -17.75 -3.06
N HIS A 43 -20.76 -16.89 -2.25
CA HIS A 43 -22.22 -16.78 -2.09
C HIS A 43 -22.88 -15.79 -3.06
N ILE A 44 -22.09 -15.06 -3.86
CA ILE A 44 -22.60 -14.12 -4.86
C ILE A 44 -22.75 -14.83 -6.22
N LYS A 45 -23.78 -14.44 -6.97
CA LYS A 45 -23.99 -14.93 -8.35
C LYS A 45 -22.77 -14.68 -9.22
N LYS A 46 -22.43 -15.62 -10.09
CA LYS A 46 -21.28 -15.54 -10.99
C LYS A 46 -21.28 -14.25 -11.83
N THR A 47 -22.44 -13.80 -12.30
CA THR A 47 -22.58 -12.56 -13.06
C THR A 47 -22.16 -11.33 -12.25
N ILE A 48 -22.60 -11.24 -11.00
CA ILE A 48 -22.24 -10.12 -10.11
C ILE A 48 -20.75 -10.16 -9.77
N ARG A 49 -20.16 -11.35 -9.55
CA ARG A 49 -18.71 -11.45 -9.35
C ARG A 49 -17.93 -10.95 -10.56
N GLN A 50 -18.39 -11.27 -11.75
CA GLN A 50 -17.78 -10.81 -13.00
C GLN A 50 -17.86 -9.27 -13.10
N GLU A 51 -19.01 -8.68 -12.82
CA GLU A 51 -19.19 -7.22 -12.79
C GLU A 51 -18.25 -6.54 -11.77
N ILE A 52 -18.06 -7.16 -10.59
CA ILE A 52 -17.11 -6.66 -9.58
C ILE A 52 -15.67 -6.67 -10.13
N PHE A 53 -15.25 -7.77 -10.76
CA PHE A 53 -13.90 -7.85 -11.32
C PHE A 53 -13.68 -6.86 -12.44
N GLU A 54 -14.63 -6.72 -13.37
CA GLU A 54 -14.57 -5.74 -14.46
C GLU A 54 -14.55 -4.28 -13.95
N TYR A 55 -15.27 -4.00 -12.86
CA TYR A 55 -15.21 -2.70 -12.19
C TYR A 55 -13.82 -2.43 -11.61
N LEU A 56 -13.28 -3.40 -10.86
CA LEU A 56 -11.96 -3.27 -10.23
C LEU A 56 -10.82 -3.15 -11.26
N GLU A 57 -10.97 -3.82 -12.40
CA GLU A 57 -9.98 -3.73 -13.48
C GLU A 57 -9.91 -2.35 -14.11
N LYS A 58 -11.02 -1.63 -14.15
CA LYS A 58 -11.13 -0.27 -14.70
C LYS A 58 -10.72 0.83 -13.74
N LEU A 59 -10.44 0.50 -12.48
CA LEU A 59 -9.98 1.52 -11.53
C LEU A 59 -8.62 2.09 -11.94
N PRO A 60 -8.43 3.41 -11.84
CA PRO A 60 -7.15 4.03 -12.15
C PRO A 60 -6.07 3.56 -11.18
N LEU A 61 -4.84 3.48 -11.64
CA LEU A 61 -3.66 3.14 -10.81
C LEU A 61 -3.22 4.32 -9.95
N ASN A 62 -3.39 5.54 -10.47
CA ASN A 62 -3.26 6.79 -9.71
C ASN A 62 -4.32 7.80 -10.14
N ILE A 63 -4.52 8.79 -9.31
CA ILE A 63 -5.44 9.90 -9.54
C ILE A 63 -4.63 11.19 -9.49
N GLU A 64 -4.68 11.96 -10.57
CA GLU A 64 -4.10 13.29 -10.64
C GLU A 64 -5.16 14.32 -10.31
N LEU A 65 -4.79 15.29 -9.50
CA LEU A 65 -5.65 16.42 -9.19
C LEU A 65 -4.86 17.71 -9.00
N THR A 66 -5.49 18.82 -9.33
CA THR A 66 -4.95 20.17 -9.06
C THR A 66 -5.84 20.86 -8.04
N LEU A 67 -5.26 21.30 -6.95
CA LEU A 67 -5.95 22.02 -5.89
C LEU A 67 -5.10 23.20 -5.42
N ASN A 68 -5.66 24.39 -5.34
CA ASN A 68 -4.96 25.61 -4.92
C ASN A 68 -3.63 25.84 -5.68
N ASN A 69 -3.60 25.63 -6.99
CA ASN A 69 -2.44 25.70 -7.88
C ASN A 69 -1.30 24.71 -7.53
N ARG A 70 -1.58 23.68 -6.74
CA ARG A 70 -0.68 22.55 -6.47
C ARG A 70 -1.15 21.32 -7.20
N GLN A 71 -0.23 20.59 -7.80
CA GLN A 71 -0.51 19.31 -8.44
C GLN A 71 -0.22 18.16 -7.47
N PHE A 72 -1.15 17.21 -7.41
CA PHE A 72 -1.05 16.02 -6.59
C PHE A 72 -1.26 14.78 -7.45
N ILE A 73 -0.48 13.74 -7.15
CA ILE A 73 -0.68 12.38 -7.64
C ILE A 73 -1.02 11.52 -6.43
N LEU A 74 -2.24 10.95 -6.40
CA LEU A 74 -2.66 10.01 -5.38
C LEU A 74 -2.45 8.60 -5.90
N THR A 75 -1.69 7.79 -5.20
CA THR A 75 -1.39 6.41 -5.62
C THR A 75 -1.40 5.46 -4.42
N HIS A 76 -1.52 4.14 -4.69
CA HIS A 76 -1.39 3.15 -3.63
C HIS A 76 0.05 3.03 -3.13
N ALA A 77 1.00 2.78 -4.01
CA ALA A 77 2.42 2.62 -3.65
C ALA A 77 3.35 3.53 -4.47
N ALA A 78 3.16 3.61 -5.79
CA ALA A 78 3.99 4.43 -6.68
C ALA A 78 3.19 4.98 -7.86
N PRO A 79 3.51 6.21 -8.33
CA PRO A 79 2.96 6.73 -9.58
C PRO A 79 3.33 5.84 -10.77
N VAL A 80 2.37 5.49 -11.60
CA VAL A 80 2.57 4.59 -12.74
C VAL A 80 3.57 5.16 -13.76
N GLU A 81 3.67 6.48 -13.85
CA GLU A 81 4.59 7.19 -14.74
C GLU A 81 6.07 6.90 -14.44
N LEU A 82 6.36 6.44 -13.23
CA LEU A 82 7.72 6.07 -12.82
C LEU A 82 8.09 4.63 -13.20
N TYR A 83 7.16 3.85 -13.77
CA TYR A 83 7.38 2.45 -14.09
C TYR A 83 8.57 2.22 -15.02
N GLU A 84 8.67 2.98 -16.12
CA GLU A 84 9.77 2.84 -17.09
C GLU A 84 11.16 3.00 -16.46
N THR A 85 11.26 3.85 -15.42
CA THR A 85 12.54 4.13 -14.77
C THR A 85 12.84 3.17 -13.61
N TYR A 86 11.82 2.81 -12.82
CA TYR A 86 12.00 2.08 -11.55
C TYR A 86 11.33 0.72 -11.53
N GLY A 87 10.53 0.40 -12.54
CA GLY A 87 9.66 -0.79 -12.56
C GLY A 87 10.31 -2.10 -13.00
N HIS A 88 11.59 -2.12 -13.34
CA HIS A 88 12.27 -3.29 -13.96
C HIS A 88 12.20 -4.61 -13.17
N LYS A 89 11.82 -4.57 -11.90
CA LYS A 89 11.61 -5.75 -11.03
C LYS A 89 10.17 -6.26 -11.04
N TYR A 90 9.25 -5.54 -11.69
CA TYR A 90 7.82 -5.82 -11.69
C TYR A 90 7.38 -6.31 -13.06
N GLU A 91 6.41 -7.20 -13.08
CA GLU A 91 5.91 -7.82 -14.31
C GLU A 91 5.16 -6.80 -15.19
N CYS A 92 4.53 -5.78 -14.58
CA CYS A 92 3.80 -4.74 -15.29
C CYS A 92 3.61 -3.47 -14.44
N GLU A 93 3.13 -2.41 -15.06
CA GLU A 93 2.81 -1.12 -14.42
C GLU A 93 1.89 -1.27 -13.20
N ARG A 94 0.90 -2.14 -13.28
CA ARG A 94 -0.05 -2.40 -12.18
C ARG A 94 0.64 -3.00 -10.97
N ASP A 95 1.52 -3.98 -11.19
CA ASP A 95 2.31 -4.57 -10.10
C ASP A 95 3.22 -3.54 -9.47
N PHE A 96 3.87 -2.71 -10.28
CA PHE A 96 4.67 -1.60 -9.80
C PHE A 96 3.87 -0.62 -8.97
N ALA A 97 2.76 -0.10 -9.50
CA ALA A 97 1.93 0.89 -8.82
C ALA A 97 1.36 0.41 -7.46
N VAL A 98 1.23 -0.91 -7.28
CA VAL A 98 0.63 -1.52 -6.08
C VAL A 98 1.68 -2.07 -5.10
N TRP A 99 2.87 -2.47 -5.57
CA TRP A 99 3.85 -3.16 -4.72
C TRP A 99 5.18 -2.42 -4.55
N MET A 100 5.40 -1.33 -5.26
CA MET A 100 6.68 -0.60 -5.18
C MET A 100 6.97 -0.15 -3.75
N ARG A 101 8.21 -0.33 -3.35
CA ARG A 101 8.78 0.23 -2.12
C ARG A 101 10.08 0.91 -2.50
N PHE A 102 10.12 2.22 -2.35
CA PHE A 102 11.32 3.01 -2.63
C PHE A 102 12.29 2.95 -1.47
N ASP A 103 13.56 2.65 -1.76
CA ASP A 103 14.67 2.85 -0.81
C ASP A 103 15.12 4.32 -0.81
N SER A 104 14.96 5.00 -1.95
CA SER A 104 15.22 6.42 -2.12
C SER A 104 14.19 7.02 -3.08
N PHE A 105 13.55 8.07 -2.65
CA PHE A 105 12.48 8.72 -3.41
C PHE A 105 13.05 9.69 -4.45
N PRO A 106 12.63 9.59 -5.73
CA PRO A 106 13.02 10.57 -6.74
C PRO A 106 12.45 11.95 -6.42
N VAL A 107 13.15 13.00 -6.81
CA VAL A 107 12.63 14.36 -6.69
C VAL A 107 11.71 14.64 -7.87
N LEU A 108 10.49 15.09 -7.58
CA LEU A 108 9.52 15.55 -8.57
C LEU A 108 9.34 17.06 -8.37
N GLU A 109 9.57 17.84 -9.44
CA GLU A 109 9.63 19.30 -9.32
C GLU A 109 8.24 19.95 -9.29
N ASP A 110 7.27 19.40 -10.03
CA ASP A 110 6.00 20.07 -10.31
C ASP A 110 4.79 19.44 -9.59
N CYS A 111 4.97 18.34 -8.87
CA CYS A 111 3.86 17.65 -8.20
C CYS A 111 4.24 17.08 -6.84
N THR A 112 3.21 16.84 -6.02
CA THR A 112 3.33 16.14 -4.75
C THR A 112 2.65 14.78 -4.85
N VAL A 113 3.39 13.70 -4.58
CA VAL A 113 2.85 12.34 -4.55
C VAL A 113 2.36 12.02 -3.14
N ILE A 114 1.12 11.53 -3.04
CA ILE A 114 0.55 11.03 -1.80
C ILE A 114 0.35 9.53 -1.96
N PHE A 115 0.97 8.75 -1.08
CA PHE A 115 1.03 7.30 -1.19
C PHE A 115 0.81 6.59 0.15
N GLY A 116 0.45 5.31 0.08
CA GLY A 116 0.28 4.39 1.20
C GLY A 116 1.18 3.16 1.09
N HIS A 117 0.62 1.96 1.38
CA HIS A 117 1.25 0.66 1.19
C HIS A 117 2.45 0.35 2.08
N THR A 118 3.33 1.30 2.27
CA THR A 118 4.51 1.15 3.14
C THR A 118 4.29 1.98 4.39
N PRO A 119 4.10 1.34 5.55
CA PRO A 119 3.89 2.07 6.80
C PRO A 119 5.01 3.08 7.06
N THR A 120 4.61 4.27 7.48
CA THR A 120 5.52 5.43 7.63
C THR A 120 6.64 5.23 8.62
N ILE A 121 6.52 4.28 9.55
CA ILE A 121 7.61 3.85 10.43
C ILE A 121 8.87 3.41 9.66
N ARG A 122 8.73 3.01 8.39
CA ARG A 122 9.87 2.65 7.54
C ARG A 122 10.72 3.85 7.13
N PHE A 123 10.17 5.06 7.25
CA PHE A 123 10.80 6.29 6.78
C PHE A 123 11.20 7.22 7.92
N GLN A 124 10.64 7.04 9.12
CA GLN A 124 10.88 7.90 10.28
C GLN A 124 10.79 7.12 11.59
N TYR A 125 11.74 7.36 12.50
CA TYR A 125 11.79 6.70 13.81
C TYR A 125 11.32 7.61 14.95
N ASP A 126 11.53 8.92 14.83
CA ASP A 126 11.22 9.88 15.90
C ASP A 126 9.70 10.05 16.12
N ASN A 127 8.92 9.91 15.07
CA ASN A 127 7.46 9.94 15.13
C ASN A 127 6.86 8.82 14.26
N PRO A 128 7.06 7.55 14.66
CA PRO A 128 6.55 6.42 13.90
C PRO A 128 5.03 6.50 13.81
N MET A 129 4.46 5.99 12.72
CA MET A 129 3.01 5.99 12.45
C MET A 129 2.36 7.40 12.41
N ALA A 130 3.16 8.44 12.15
CA ALA A 130 2.66 9.74 11.71
C ALA A 130 2.80 9.89 10.20
N ILE A 131 2.06 10.81 9.60
CA ILE A 131 2.25 11.16 8.19
C ILE A 131 3.72 11.59 7.99
N TRP A 132 4.33 11.01 6.98
CA TRP A 132 5.70 11.32 6.57
C TRP A 132 5.66 12.28 5.38
N ASP A 133 6.28 13.46 5.51
CA ASP A 133 6.28 14.50 4.49
C ASP A 133 7.71 14.96 4.23
N VAL A 134 8.23 14.61 3.07
CA VAL A 134 9.60 14.97 2.64
C VAL A 134 9.62 15.35 1.18
N LYS A 135 9.98 16.60 0.89
CA LYS A 135 10.06 17.16 -0.47
C LYS A 135 8.72 17.06 -1.21
N SER A 136 8.67 16.23 -2.26
CA SER A 136 7.51 16.01 -3.12
C SER A 136 6.75 14.71 -2.80
N TRP A 137 6.98 14.10 -1.62
CA TRP A 137 6.38 12.83 -1.24
C TRP A 137 5.74 12.89 0.13
N ILE A 138 4.49 12.42 0.23
CA ILE A 138 3.73 12.35 1.48
C ILE A 138 3.23 10.91 1.65
N GLY A 139 3.80 10.20 2.63
CA GLY A 139 3.36 8.87 3.04
C GLY A 139 2.26 8.98 4.10
N ILE A 140 1.09 8.40 3.82
CA ILE A 140 -0.08 8.46 4.71
C ILE A 140 -0.47 7.11 5.33
N ASP A 141 0.26 6.05 5.05
CA ASP A 141 0.04 4.74 5.69
C ASP A 141 0.61 4.75 7.10
N CYS A 142 -0.20 5.14 8.07
CA CYS A 142 0.17 5.14 9.47
C CYS A 142 -0.13 3.81 10.18
N GLY A 143 -0.25 2.72 9.41
CA GLY A 143 -0.30 1.36 9.93
C GLY A 143 -1.60 0.98 10.64
N CYS A 144 -2.75 1.58 10.32
CA CYS A 144 -4.03 1.35 11.02
C CYS A 144 -4.48 -0.13 11.03
N MET A 145 -3.95 -0.96 10.12
CA MET A 145 -4.24 -2.40 10.06
C MET A 145 -3.15 -3.27 10.72
N LEU A 146 -2.15 -2.67 11.35
CA LEU A 146 -1.19 -3.43 12.14
C LEU A 146 -1.87 -4.12 13.32
N PRO A 147 -1.35 -5.28 13.76
CA PRO A 147 -1.89 -5.99 14.91
C PRO A 147 -1.98 -5.10 16.16
N GLU A 148 -2.91 -5.38 17.06
CA GLU A 148 -3.05 -4.69 18.36
C GLU A 148 -1.75 -4.63 19.18
N LYS A 149 -0.82 -5.56 18.91
CA LYS A 149 0.53 -5.57 19.52
C LYS A 149 1.50 -4.61 18.86
N GLY A 150 1.06 -3.87 17.86
CA GLY A 150 1.88 -2.94 17.10
C GLY A 150 2.77 -3.60 16.05
N ASP A 151 3.69 -2.81 15.50
CA ASP A 151 4.70 -3.27 14.57
C ASP A 151 5.63 -4.30 15.22
N PRO A 152 5.89 -5.46 14.59
CA PRO A 152 6.68 -6.55 15.20
C PRO A 152 8.10 -6.17 15.61
N TRP A 153 8.66 -5.12 15.02
CA TRP A 153 10.04 -4.70 15.23
C TRP A 153 10.18 -3.56 16.25
N SER A 154 9.23 -2.63 16.24
CA SER A 154 9.27 -1.43 17.08
C SER A 154 8.20 -1.42 18.18
N GLY A 155 7.19 -2.28 18.09
CA GLY A 155 6.01 -2.25 18.97
C GLY A 155 5.10 -1.03 18.76
N ALA A 156 5.40 -0.16 17.77
CA ALA A 156 4.60 1.02 17.52
C ALA A 156 3.18 0.66 17.06
N LEU A 157 2.18 1.23 17.72
CA LEU A 157 0.77 1.05 17.37
C LEU A 157 0.41 1.90 16.15
N GLY A 158 -0.23 1.25 15.17
CA GLY A 158 -0.75 1.94 13.99
C GLY A 158 -2.01 2.74 14.30
N ARG A 159 -2.28 3.75 13.48
CA ARG A 159 -3.48 4.59 13.56
C ARG A 159 -4.00 4.94 12.18
N LEU A 160 -5.29 5.28 12.08
CA LEU A 160 -5.83 5.84 10.87
C LEU A 160 -5.40 7.30 10.77
N SER A 161 -4.94 7.71 9.59
CA SER A 161 -4.60 9.09 9.28
C SER A 161 -5.46 9.63 8.14
N CYS A 162 -5.70 10.93 8.16
CA CYS A 162 -6.36 11.65 7.09
C CYS A 162 -5.61 12.96 6.83
N LEU A 163 -5.28 13.22 5.57
CA LEU A 163 -4.68 14.46 5.12
C LEU A 163 -5.71 15.26 4.32
N ARG A 164 -6.08 16.45 4.78
CA ARG A 164 -6.94 17.38 4.05
C ARG A 164 -6.07 18.23 3.11
N LEU A 165 -6.31 18.13 1.80
CA LEU A 165 -5.45 18.75 0.81
C LEU A 165 -5.64 20.27 0.65
N ASP A 166 -6.77 20.81 1.07
CA ASP A 166 -7.06 22.27 0.96
C ASP A 166 -6.08 23.12 1.75
N ASP A 167 -5.72 22.66 2.95
CA ASP A 167 -4.88 23.38 3.90
C ASP A 167 -3.76 22.49 4.48
N MET A 168 -3.63 21.27 3.98
CA MET A 168 -2.65 20.28 4.44
C MET A 168 -2.79 19.89 5.91
N GLN A 169 -4.00 20.03 6.48
CA GLN A 169 -4.27 19.65 7.85
C GLN A 169 -4.33 18.14 8.01
N VAL A 170 -3.62 17.63 9.02
CA VAL A 170 -3.56 16.22 9.37
C VAL A 170 -4.51 15.89 10.51
N PHE A 171 -5.22 14.78 10.38
CA PHE A 171 -6.10 14.24 11.42
C PHE A 171 -5.72 12.77 11.68
N TYR A 172 -5.85 12.34 12.93
CA TYR A 172 -5.62 10.95 13.33
C TYR A 172 -6.81 10.43 14.13
N SER A 173 -7.08 9.11 14.03
CA SER A 173 -8.17 8.47 14.78
C SER A 173 -7.93 8.48 16.29
N GLU A 174 -6.68 8.26 16.71
CA GLU A 174 -6.23 8.22 18.10
C GLU A 174 -4.78 8.70 18.16
N GLU A 175 -4.37 9.22 19.32
CA GLU A 175 -2.95 9.43 19.56
C GLU A 175 -2.28 8.07 19.81
N PRO A 176 -1.07 7.83 19.26
CA PRO A 176 -0.35 6.61 19.54
C PRO A 176 -0.02 6.55 21.04
N GLN A 177 -0.44 5.49 21.71
CA GLN A 177 -0.03 5.22 23.07
C GLN A 177 1.40 4.65 23.04
N TYR A 178 2.38 5.48 23.28
CA TYR A 178 3.81 5.08 23.37
C TYR A 178 4.21 4.56 24.75
N ASP A 179 3.25 4.20 25.59
CA ASP A 179 3.55 3.62 26.90
C ASP A 179 4.34 2.32 26.72
N ASN A 180 5.65 2.40 27.02
CA ASN A 180 6.60 1.30 27.11
C ASN A 180 7.33 0.82 25.84
N LEU A 181 7.67 1.69 24.90
CA LEU A 181 8.82 1.42 24.05
C LEU A 181 10.09 1.46 24.91
N LYS A 182 10.43 0.35 25.56
CA LYS A 182 11.80 0.13 26.02
C LYS A 182 12.65 -0.08 24.78
N ILE A 183 13.25 1.01 24.31
CA ILE A 183 14.41 0.91 23.43
C ILE A 183 15.46 0.17 24.29
N SER A 184 15.67 -1.09 23.98
CA SER A 184 16.81 -1.82 24.53
C SER A 184 18.07 -1.17 23.97
N GLU A 185 18.70 -0.31 24.76
CA GLU A 185 20.05 0.18 24.56
C GLU A 185 21.10 -0.93 24.75
N GLU A 186 20.85 -2.11 24.29
CA GLU A 186 21.80 -3.21 24.34
C GLU A 186 21.98 -3.76 22.93
N GLN A 187 22.95 -3.22 22.21
CA GLN A 187 23.85 -3.93 21.31
C GLN A 187 24.67 -2.96 20.43
N HIS A 188 25.51 -2.14 21.09
CA HIS A 188 26.71 -1.61 20.46
C HIS A 188 27.84 -1.62 21.49
N ASP A 189 28.32 -2.83 21.77
CA ASP A 189 29.68 -3.06 22.28
C ASP A 189 30.08 -4.49 21.89
N GLY A 190 31.03 -4.60 20.93
CA GLY A 190 31.60 -5.88 20.51
C GLY A 190 32.13 -5.85 19.09
#